data_2d6ae3c7ba79d5bea94dd9c557ddfc02
#
_entry.id   2d6ae3c7ba79d5bea94dd9c557ddfc02
#
_cell.length_a   1.000
_cell.length_b   1.000
_cell.length_c   1.000
_cell.angle_alpha   90.00
_cell.angle_beta   90.00
_cell.angle_gamma   90.00
#
_symmetry.space_group_name_H-M   'P 1'
#
loop_
_entity.id
_entity.type
_entity.pdbx_description
1 polymer ?
#
loop_
_entity_poly.entity_id
_entity_poly.type
_entity_poly.pdbx_seq_one_letter_code
_entity_poly.pdbx_strand_id
1 'polypeptide(L)'
;MISNNVWTRIKRERGLYRYNPSGQYFARVRFHGKLYRRKLETDDLALAKRKLRAFKNDLERTDATKGNTSFAKVLDDYSATLTGAASTKADKRAIIAKLKATWFGVDSLPLRTIKPSQVSAWLSKHYGDRSASYYNSALTVLRDAFDMAVRDKIILESPASGLKYAKRNKPIRETPTFQEFNQIVADIRSQRFNADAKESADFVEFLGLAGLGQAEAASIKRSDVDLDAGRIIVYRHKTDTGFAIPIYPQLRPLVEKLCAGKAHNAPLFSINQARKALSNACKRLGLPAYSHRALRRMFVTRCIEKGVDVKVISQWQGHRDGGKLILDTYSHVRPEHSERMAALMTDEQPTNVISLVAQA
;
A
#
# COMPACT_ATOMS: atom_id res chain seq x y z
N MET A 1 -42.70 -59.02 8.53
CA MET A 1 -42.50 -57.76 7.82
C MET A 1 -41.26 -57.07 8.36
N ILE A 2 -40.14 -57.15 7.71
CA ILE A 2 -38.88 -56.47 8.10
C ILE A 2 -39.05 -55.02 7.66
N SER A 3 -39.27 -54.17 8.62
CA SER A 3 -39.27 -52.71 8.40
C SER A 3 -37.89 -52.28 7.89
N ASN A 4 -37.77 -51.99 6.61
CA ASN A 4 -36.55 -51.48 5.96
C ASN A 4 -36.33 -50.04 6.44
N ASN A 5 -35.89 -49.88 7.68
CA ASN A 5 -35.64 -48.58 8.27
C ASN A 5 -34.29 -48.09 7.74
N VAL A 6 -34.31 -47.36 6.61
CA VAL A 6 -33.14 -46.80 5.93
C VAL A 6 -32.29 -45.90 6.85
N TRP A 7 -32.92 -45.36 7.90
CA TRP A 7 -32.29 -44.45 8.84
C TRP A 7 -32.46 -44.93 10.28
N THR A 8 -31.37 -45.07 11.02
CA THR A 8 -31.37 -45.35 12.45
C THR A 8 -31.02 -44.10 13.24
N ARG A 9 -31.92 -43.66 14.12
CA ARG A 9 -31.67 -42.57 15.08
C ARG A 9 -30.83 -43.09 16.24
N ILE A 10 -29.78 -42.36 16.62
CA ILE A 10 -28.97 -42.71 17.80
C ILE A 10 -29.67 -42.21 19.07
N LYS A 11 -30.14 -43.10 19.89
CA LYS A 11 -31.04 -42.78 21.03
C LYS A 11 -30.46 -41.79 22.07
N ARG A 12 -29.15 -41.82 22.32
CA ARG A 12 -28.47 -40.94 23.29
C ARG A 12 -27.89 -39.65 22.70
N GLU A 13 -28.02 -39.44 21.40
CA GLU A 13 -27.46 -38.25 20.72
C GLU A 13 -28.52 -37.57 19.85
N ARG A 14 -29.12 -36.51 20.41
CA ARG A 14 -30.17 -35.76 19.70
C ARG A 14 -29.61 -35.08 18.43
N GLY A 15 -30.16 -35.51 17.28
CA GLY A 15 -29.75 -34.98 15.97
C GLY A 15 -28.72 -35.85 15.21
N LEU A 16 -28.34 -37.01 15.76
CA LEU A 16 -27.45 -37.96 15.07
C LEU A 16 -28.24 -39.11 14.46
N TYR A 17 -28.04 -39.39 13.20
CA TYR A 17 -28.67 -40.46 12.45
C TYR A 17 -27.62 -41.27 11.69
N ARG A 18 -27.78 -42.58 11.61
CA ARG A 18 -26.98 -43.48 10.77
C ARG A 18 -27.79 -43.84 9.54
N TYR A 19 -27.15 -43.72 8.37
CA TYR A 19 -27.70 -44.22 7.10
C TYR A 19 -27.29 -45.66 6.95
N ASN A 20 -28.20 -46.58 7.09
CA ASN A 20 -27.91 -48.01 7.19
C ASN A 20 -27.24 -48.63 5.93
N PRO A 21 -27.60 -48.24 4.68
CA PRO A 21 -26.97 -48.79 3.51
C PRO A 21 -25.47 -48.50 3.38
N SER A 22 -24.99 -47.33 3.86
CA SER A 22 -23.57 -46.96 3.80
C SER A 22 -22.87 -46.96 5.15
N GLY A 23 -23.60 -47.20 6.25
CA GLY A 23 -23.05 -47.10 7.61
C GLY A 23 -22.68 -45.73 8.10
N GLN A 24 -22.74 -44.69 7.25
CA GLN A 24 -22.29 -43.34 7.55
C GLN A 24 -23.27 -42.56 8.41
N TYR A 25 -22.72 -41.64 9.22
CA TYR A 25 -23.52 -40.80 10.11
C TYR A 25 -23.87 -39.45 9.47
N PHE A 26 -25.05 -38.94 9.86
CA PHE A 26 -25.61 -37.67 9.41
C PHE A 26 -26.12 -36.86 10.62
N ALA A 27 -25.85 -35.56 10.59
CA ALA A 27 -26.46 -34.61 11.49
C ALA A 27 -27.82 -34.14 10.93
N ARG A 28 -28.86 -34.10 11.79
CA ARG A 28 -30.19 -33.50 11.51
C ARG A 28 -30.56 -32.65 12.70
N VAL A 29 -30.24 -31.37 12.65
CA VAL A 29 -30.40 -30.43 13.77
C VAL A 29 -31.44 -29.37 13.37
N ARG A 30 -32.43 -29.14 14.22
CA ARG A 30 -33.33 -28.00 14.05
C ARG A 30 -32.81 -26.83 14.86
N PHE A 31 -32.56 -25.71 14.19
CA PHE A 31 -32.04 -24.49 14.79
C PHE A 31 -32.86 -23.30 14.30
N HIS A 32 -33.38 -22.46 15.21
CA HIS A 32 -34.30 -21.36 14.89
C HIS A 32 -35.43 -21.76 13.92
N GLY A 33 -36.09 -22.88 14.19
CA GLY A 33 -37.23 -23.40 13.38
C GLY A 33 -36.84 -24.11 12.07
N LYS A 34 -35.64 -23.95 11.57
CA LYS A 34 -35.15 -24.52 10.31
C LYS A 34 -34.40 -25.84 10.54
N LEU A 35 -34.62 -26.82 9.68
CA LEU A 35 -33.94 -28.12 9.72
C LEU A 35 -32.68 -28.10 8.89
N TYR A 36 -31.52 -28.30 9.55
CA TYR A 36 -30.21 -28.43 8.94
C TYR A 36 -29.82 -29.92 8.87
N ARG A 37 -29.30 -30.35 7.70
CA ARG A 37 -28.81 -31.70 7.47
C ARG A 37 -27.39 -31.61 6.94
N ARG A 38 -26.48 -32.45 7.53
CA ARG A 38 -25.09 -32.53 7.11
C ARG A 38 -24.61 -33.97 7.18
N LYS A 39 -23.97 -34.44 6.10
CA LYS A 39 -23.21 -35.71 6.13
C LYS A 39 -21.97 -35.49 6.98
N LEU A 40 -21.70 -36.39 7.94
CA LEU A 40 -20.56 -36.26 8.86
C LEU A 40 -19.30 -36.97 8.34
N GLU A 41 -19.40 -37.65 7.19
CA GLU A 41 -18.26 -38.30 6.50
C GLU A 41 -17.46 -39.20 7.46
N THR A 42 -18.15 -40.06 8.18
CA THR A 42 -17.58 -41.05 9.08
C THR A 42 -18.61 -42.14 9.38
N ASP A 43 -18.15 -43.34 9.61
CA ASP A 43 -18.87 -44.48 10.14
C ASP A 43 -18.50 -44.82 11.59
N ASP A 44 -17.53 -44.07 12.16
CA ASP A 44 -17.18 -44.16 13.58
C ASP A 44 -18.12 -43.29 14.43
N LEU A 45 -18.70 -43.89 15.47
CA LEU A 45 -19.68 -43.23 16.35
C LEU A 45 -19.05 -42.12 17.20
N ALA A 46 -17.82 -42.30 17.69
CA ALA A 46 -17.18 -41.34 18.56
C ALA A 46 -16.80 -40.07 17.77
N LEU A 47 -16.25 -40.25 16.56
CA LEU A 47 -15.96 -39.18 15.66
C LEU A 47 -17.25 -38.48 15.18
N ALA A 48 -18.33 -39.23 14.89
CA ALA A 48 -19.62 -38.65 14.52
C ALA A 48 -20.20 -37.76 15.64
N LYS A 49 -20.09 -38.15 16.89
CA LYS A 49 -20.52 -37.33 18.03
C LYS A 49 -19.71 -36.04 18.12
N ARG A 50 -18.40 -36.12 17.98
CA ARG A 50 -17.52 -34.92 17.95
C ARG A 50 -17.88 -33.96 16.81
N LYS A 51 -18.05 -34.50 15.60
CA LYS A 51 -18.48 -33.71 14.42
C LYS A 51 -19.89 -33.14 14.57
N LEU A 52 -20.82 -33.85 15.23
CA LEU A 52 -22.16 -33.32 15.54
C LEU A 52 -22.08 -32.12 16.49
N ARG A 53 -21.26 -32.21 17.57
CA ARG A 53 -21.07 -31.09 18.51
C ARG A 53 -20.47 -29.87 17.79
N ALA A 54 -19.42 -30.08 16.99
CA ALA A 54 -18.85 -29.02 16.16
C ALA A 54 -19.91 -28.39 15.26
N PHE A 55 -20.74 -29.20 14.57
CA PHE A 55 -21.81 -28.71 13.71
C PHE A 55 -22.88 -27.91 14.46
N LYS A 56 -23.25 -28.30 15.68
CA LYS A 56 -24.17 -27.52 16.51
C LYS A 56 -23.58 -26.19 16.94
N ASN A 57 -22.33 -26.19 17.40
CA ASN A 57 -21.61 -24.95 17.73
C ASN A 57 -21.47 -24.01 16.50
N ASP A 58 -21.25 -24.58 15.32
CA ASP A 58 -21.20 -23.83 14.07
C ASP A 58 -22.54 -23.14 13.77
N LEU A 59 -23.67 -23.84 13.97
CA LEU A 59 -25.00 -23.27 13.79
C LEU A 59 -25.30 -22.14 14.80
N GLU A 60 -24.81 -22.25 16.04
CA GLU A 60 -24.94 -21.21 17.07
C GLU A 60 -24.08 -19.98 16.76
N ARG A 61 -22.95 -20.16 16.10
CA ARG A 61 -22.02 -19.08 15.69
C ARG A 61 -22.47 -18.31 14.45
N THR A 62 -23.37 -18.88 13.63
CA THR A 62 -23.91 -18.21 12.44
C THR A 62 -25.36 -17.78 12.64
N ASP A 63 -25.71 -16.63 12.01
CA ASP A 63 -27.10 -16.18 11.96
C ASP A 63 -27.84 -16.90 10.84
N ALA A 64 -28.79 -17.76 11.23
CA ALA A 64 -29.58 -18.53 10.28
C ALA A 64 -30.45 -17.66 9.37
N THR A 65 -30.85 -16.46 9.82
CA THR A 65 -31.66 -15.53 9.02
C THR A 65 -30.87 -14.93 7.86
N LYS A 66 -29.57 -14.76 8.05
CA LYS A 66 -28.62 -14.22 7.03
C LYS A 66 -28.11 -15.27 6.05
N GLY A 67 -28.63 -16.48 6.11
CA GLY A 67 -28.12 -17.61 5.31
C GLY A 67 -28.15 -17.44 3.81
N ASN A 68 -28.98 -16.57 3.27
CA ASN A 68 -29.12 -16.28 1.86
C ASN A 68 -28.46 -14.95 1.43
N THR A 69 -27.67 -14.32 2.33
CA THR A 69 -26.95 -13.09 2.00
C THR A 69 -26.02 -13.35 0.83
N SER A 70 -26.20 -12.59 -0.25
CA SER A 70 -25.37 -12.68 -1.46
C SER A 70 -23.99 -12.04 -1.25
N PHE A 71 -23.03 -12.40 -2.10
CA PHE A 71 -21.71 -11.77 -2.06
C PHE A 71 -21.79 -10.29 -2.45
N ALA A 72 -22.63 -9.93 -3.41
CA ALA A 72 -22.87 -8.54 -3.80
C ALA A 72 -23.30 -7.68 -2.61
N LYS A 73 -24.26 -8.17 -1.80
CA LYS A 73 -24.72 -7.45 -0.61
C LYS A 73 -23.59 -7.20 0.38
N VAL A 74 -22.74 -8.21 0.65
CA VAL A 74 -21.59 -8.05 1.54
C VAL A 74 -20.56 -7.07 0.98
N LEU A 75 -20.32 -7.06 -0.34
CA LEU A 75 -19.44 -6.10 -0.98
C LEU A 75 -19.98 -4.67 -0.90
N ASP A 76 -21.30 -4.47 -0.99
CA ASP A 76 -21.93 -3.17 -0.83
C ASP A 76 -21.82 -2.67 0.62
N ASP A 77 -22.11 -3.52 1.57
CA ASP A 77 -21.98 -3.21 3.00
C ASP A 77 -20.51 -2.86 3.35
N TYR A 78 -19.54 -3.63 2.83
CA TYR A 78 -18.13 -3.32 3.00
C TYR A 78 -17.74 -1.99 2.33
N SER A 79 -18.25 -1.71 1.11
CA SER A 79 -18.00 -0.46 0.41
C SER A 79 -18.51 0.77 1.18
N ALA A 80 -19.61 0.63 1.90
CA ALA A 80 -20.18 1.69 2.75
C ALA A 80 -19.32 1.99 3.99
N THR A 81 -18.59 0.99 4.50
CA THR A 81 -17.73 1.13 5.70
C THR A 81 -16.31 1.60 5.40
N LEU A 82 -15.96 1.84 4.13
CA LEU A 82 -14.59 2.23 3.75
C LEU A 82 -14.16 3.55 4.37
N THR A 83 -13.05 3.51 5.11
CA THR A 83 -12.40 4.67 5.73
C THR A 83 -11.07 5.00 5.07
N GLY A 84 -10.47 6.14 5.40
CA GLY A 84 -9.17 6.55 4.91
C GLY A 84 -9.22 7.50 3.72
N ALA A 85 -8.06 7.70 3.06
CA ALA A 85 -7.89 8.67 1.97
C ALA A 85 -8.80 8.39 0.77
N ALA A 86 -9.25 9.44 0.09
CA ALA A 86 -10.13 9.35 -1.07
C ALA A 86 -9.59 8.42 -2.17
N SER A 87 -8.29 8.49 -2.46
CA SER A 87 -7.63 7.61 -3.44
C SER A 87 -7.68 6.13 -3.03
N THR A 88 -7.41 5.82 -1.76
CA THR A 88 -7.48 4.45 -1.23
C THR A 88 -8.91 3.90 -1.31
N LYS A 89 -9.91 4.73 -0.98
CA LYS A 89 -11.32 4.35 -1.13
C LYS A 89 -11.69 4.11 -2.58
N ALA A 90 -11.20 4.95 -3.51
CA ALA A 90 -11.43 4.79 -4.94
C ALA A 90 -10.81 3.48 -5.47
N ASP A 91 -9.58 3.16 -5.10
CA ASP A 91 -8.91 1.92 -5.47
C ASP A 91 -9.67 0.68 -4.96
N LYS A 92 -10.11 0.68 -3.70
CA LYS A 92 -10.91 -0.41 -3.13
C LYS A 92 -12.26 -0.55 -3.83
N ARG A 93 -12.95 0.56 -4.12
CA ARG A 93 -14.21 0.56 -4.88
C ARG A 93 -14.06 0.03 -6.30
N ALA A 94 -12.95 0.34 -6.98
CA ALA A 94 -12.66 -0.20 -8.30
C ALA A 94 -12.51 -1.74 -8.27
N ILE A 95 -11.86 -2.28 -7.24
CA ILE A 95 -11.76 -3.74 -7.04
C ILE A 95 -13.14 -4.35 -6.75
N ILE A 96 -13.95 -3.72 -5.90
CA ILE A 96 -15.32 -4.15 -5.59
C ILE A 96 -16.19 -4.15 -6.85
N ALA A 97 -16.12 -3.09 -7.65
CA ALA A 97 -16.85 -3.01 -8.92
C ALA A 97 -16.44 -4.15 -9.88
N LYS A 98 -15.14 -4.45 -9.96
CA LYS A 98 -14.64 -5.58 -10.76
C LYS A 98 -15.15 -6.92 -10.23
N LEU A 99 -15.17 -7.13 -8.90
CA LEU A 99 -15.77 -8.32 -8.27
C LEU A 99 -17.24 -8.46 -8.67
N LYS A 100 -18.03 -7.40 -8.54
CA LYS A 100 -19.45 -7.41 -8.90
C LYS A 100 -19.67 -7.69 -10.38
N ALA A 101 -18.84 -7.16 -11.25
CA ALA A 101 -18.98 -7.36 -12.70
C ALA A 101 -18.52 -8.74 -13.19
N THR A 102 -17.62 -9.41 -12.48
CA THR A 102 -16.94 -10.60 -13.02
C THR A 102 -17.06 -11.87 -12.18
N TRP A 103 -17.59 -11.78 -10.95
CA TRP A 103 -17.80 -12.94 -10.10
C TRP A 103 -19.12 -13.63 -10.47
N PHE A 104 -19.03 -14.90 -10.86
CA PHE A 104 -20.22 -15.67 -11.23
C PHE A 104 -21.20 -15.80 -10.06
N GLY A 105 -22.45 -15.45 -10.29
CA GLY A 105 -23.52 -15.55 -9.30
C GLY A 105 -23.39 -14.59 -8.11
N VAL A 106 -22.67 -13.48 -8.25
CA VAL A 106 -22.40 -12.52 -7.17
C VAL A 106 -23.68 -12.01 -6.49
N ASP A 107 -24.75 -11.81 -7.23
CA ASP A 107 -26.04 -11.29 -6.74
C ASP A 107 -26.97 -12.37 -6.16
N SER A 108 -26.84 -13.61 -6.65
CA SER A 108 -27.83 -14.68 -6.40
C SER A 108 -27.32 -15.79 -5.48
N LEU A 109 -26.03 -16.13 -5.54
CA LEU A 109 -25.50 -17.21 -4.73
C LEU A 109 -25.24 -16.76 -3.28
N PRO A 110 -25.68 -17.56 -2.28
CA PRO A 110 -25.37 -17.28 -0.90
C PRO A 110 -23.86 -17.27 -0.64
N LEU A 111 -23.37 -16.26 0.09
CA LEU A 111 -21.95 -16.09 0.40
C LEU A 111 -21.30 -17.35 0.99
N ARG A 112 -22.03 -18.09 1.82
CA ARG A 112 -21.56 -19.33 2.46
C ARG A 112 -21.26 -20.48 1.49
N THR A 113 -21.64 -20.36 0.21
CA THR A 113 -21.34 -21.37 -0.83
C THR A 113 -19.98 -21.13 -1.48
N ILE A 114 -19.37 -19.97 -1.26
CA ILE A 114 -18.08 -19.62 -1.82
C ILE A 114 -16.98 -20.44 -1.17
N LYS A 115 -16.18 -21.10 -2.03
CA LYS A 115 -15.06 -21.95 -1.61
C LYS A 115 -13.73 -21.21 -1.77
N PRO A 116 -12.70 -21.53 -0.97
CA PRO A 116 -11.35 -20.96 -1.11
C PRO A 116 -10.78 -21.10 -2.54
N SER A 117 -11.05 -22.21 -3.22
CA SER A 117 -10.62 -22.44 -4.59
C SER A 117 -11.20 -21.44 -5.59
N GLN A 118 -12.45 -21.00 -5.40
CA GLN A 118 -13.09 -20.00 -6.25
C GLN A 118 -12.46 -18.63 -6.06
N VAL A 119 -12.12 -18.28 -4.79
CA VAL A 119 -11.42 -17.02 -4.47
C VAL A 119 -10.03 -17.02 -5.12
N SER A 120 -9.29 -18.12 -5.00
CA SER A 120 -7.97 -18.29 -5.63
C SER A 120 -8.07 -18.20 -7.17
N ALA A 121 -9.03 -18.90 -7.77
CA ALA A 121 -9.22 -18.89 -9.22
C ALA A 121 -9.56 -17.50 -9.75
N TRP A 122 -10.43 -16.77 -9.07
CA TRP A 122 -10.76 -15.37 -9.45
C TRP A 122 -9.54 -14.46 -9.37
N LEU A 123 -8.76 -14.53 -8.25
CA LEU A 123 -7.53 -13.76 -8.08
C LEU A 123 -6.52 -14.07 -9.19
N SER A 124 -6.28 -15.34 -9.48
CA SER A 124 -5.36 -15.76 -10.55
C SER A 124 -5.82 -15.24 -11.91
N LYS A 125 -7.09 -15.38 -12.24
CA LYS A 125 -7.66 -14.93 -13.53
C LYS A 125 -7.55 -13.43 -13.75
N HIS A 126 -7.76 -12.62 -12.71
CA HIS A 126 -7.91 -11.18 -12.86
C HIS A 126 -6.68 -10.37 -12.40
N TYR A 127 -5.80 -10.98 -11.61
CA TYR A 127 -4.63 -10.33 -11.01
C TYR A 127 -3.35 -11.18 -11.07
N GLY A 128 -3.39 -12.39 -11.64
CA GLY A 128 -2.23 -13.27 -11.74
C GLY A 128 -1.06 -12.65 -12.50
N ASP A 129 -1.35 -11.98 -13.62
CA ASP A 129 -0.35 -11.30 -14.46
C ASP A 129 -0.04 -9.85 -14.01
N ARG A 130 -0.63 -9.41 -12.90
CA ARG A 130 -0.40 -8.08 -12.37
C ARG A 130 0.73 -8.08 -11.33
N SER A 131 1.23 -6.89 -11.01
CA SER A 131 2.24 -6.77 -9.95
C SER A 131 1.71 -7.33 -8.62
N ALA A 132 2.62 -7.87 -7.79
CA ALA A 132 2.29 -8.36 -6.45
C ALA A 132 1.51 -7.32 -5.61
N SER A 133 1.72 -6.03 -5.86
CA SER A 133 1.00 -4.95 -5.16
C SER A 133 -0.49 -4.93 -5.53
N TYR A 134 -0.83 -5.08 -6.81
CA TYR A 134 -2.23 -5.15 -7.27
C TYR A 134 -2.92 -6.42 -6.80
N TYR A 135 -2.25 -7.57 -6.92
CA TYR A 135 -2.74 -8.84 -6.39
C TYR A 135 -3.05 -8.73 -4.89
N ASN A 136 -2.11 -8.20 -4.12
CA ASN A 136 -2.26 -8.04 -2.68
C ASN A 136 -3.38 -7.06 -2.29
N SER A 137 -3.59 -6.01 -3.08
CA SER A 137 -4.70 -5.08 -2.86
C SER A 137 -6.05 -5.76 -3.07
N ALA A 138 -6.18 -6.58 -4.12
CA ALA A 138 -7.40 -7.35 -4.38
C ALA A 138 -7.65 -8.40 -3.29
N LEU A 139 -6.62 -9.13 -2.87
CA LEU A 139 -6.71 -10.08 -1.76
C LEU A 139 -7.09 -9.40 -0.44
N THR A 140 -6.59 -8.19 -0.18
CA THR A 140 -6.98 -7.40 1.00
C THR A 140 -8.46 -7.06 0.98
N VAL A 141 -9.01 -6.59 -0.17
CA VAL A 141 -10.44 -6.30 -0.30
C VAL A 141 -11.30 -7.53 -0.05
N LEU A 142 -10.90 -8.68 -0.62
CA LEU A 142 -11.60 -9.95 -0.42
C LEU A 142 -11.57 -10.38 1.05
N ARG A 143 -10.40 -10.33 1.70
CA ARG A 143 -10.27 -10.66 3.13
C ARG A 143 -11.13 -9.76 3.99
N ASP A 144 -11.00 -8.44 3.83
CA ASP A 144 -11.75 -7.47 4.62
C ASP A 144 -13.27 -7.71 4.50
N ALA A 145 -13.78 -7.97 3.28
CA ALA A 145 -15.20 -8.24 3.05
C ALA A 145 -15.66 -9.57 3.68
N PHE A 146 -14.89 -10.65 3.51
CA PHE A 146 -15.22 -11.94 4.15
C PHE A 146 -15.07 -11.90 5.67
N ASP A 147 -14.06 -11.21 6.20
CA ASP A 147 -13.87 -11.05 7.65
C ASP A 147 -14.99 -10.21 8.27
N MET A 148 -15.54 -9.22 7.54
CA MET A 148 -16.76 -8.52 7.94
C MET A 148 -17.94 -9.51 8.01
N ALA A 149 -18.10 -10.35 6.99
CA ALA A 149 -19.17 -11.35 6.98
C ALA A 149 -19.05 -12.40 8.10
N VAL A 150 -17.83 -12.73 8.53
CA VAL A 150 -17.58 -13.57 9.71
C VAL A 150 -18.01 -12.85 11.00
N ARG A 151 -17.62 -11.58 11.17
CA ARG A 151 -18.03 -10.77 12.33
C ARG A 151 -19.55 -10.61 12.41
N ASP A 152 -20.21 -10.45 11.27
CA ASP A 152 -21.67 -10.33 11.17
C ASP A 152 -22.39 -11.68 11.25
N LYS A 153 -21.66 -12.76 11.49
CA LYS A 153 -22.18 -14.14 11.61
C LYS A 153 -22.89 -14.65 10.34
N ILE A 154 -22.56 -14.10 9.16
CA ILE A 154 -23.10 -14.56 7.87
C ILE A 154 -22.43 -15.89 7.48
N ILE A 155 -21.12 -15.98 7.68
CA ILE A 155 -20.29 -17.17 7.44
C ILE A 155 -19.45 -17.50 8.67
N LEU A 156 -19.03 -18.76 8.80
CA LEU A 156 -18.21 -19.22 9.93
C LEU A 156 -16.75 -18.82 9.78
N GLU A 157 -16.22 -18.98 8.58
CA GLU A 157 -14.82 -18.79 8.26
C GLU A 157 -14.68 -18.04 6.94
N SER A 158 -13.66 -17.22 6.86
CA SER A 158 -13.33 -16.50 5.63
C SER A 158 -12.72 -17.45 4.60
N PRO A 159 -13.30 -17.61 3.40
CA PRO A 159 -12.71 -18.42 2.35
C PRO A 159 -11.40 -17.85 1.80
N ALA A 160 -11.02 -16.64 2.21
CA ALA A 160 -9.76 -16.01 1.87
C ALA A 160 -8.67 -16.16 2.94
N SER A 161 -8.97 -16.78 4.10
CA SER A 161 -8.04 -16.85 5.26
C SER A 161 -6.72 -17.55 4.94
N GLY A 162 -6.78 -18.65 4.18
CA GLY A 162 -5.60 -19.46 3.82
C GLY A 162 -4.77 -18.93 2.63
N LEU A 163 -5.24 -17.88 1.94
CA LEU A 163 -4.53 -17.35 0.77
C LEU A 163 -3.35 -16.48 1.20
N LYS A 164 -2.18 -16.68 0.60
CA LYS A 164 -0.96 -15.92 0.94
C LYS A 164 -0.83 -14.69 0.07
N TYR A 165 -0.30 -13.61 0.64
CA TYR A 165 0.11 -12.44 -0.12
C TYR A 165 1.28 -12.80 -1.05
N ALA A 166 1.25 -12.28 -2.27
CA ALA A 166 2.36 -12.38 -3.20
C ALA A 166 3.57 -11.60 -2.69
N LYS A 167 4.75 -12.20 -2.78
CA LYS A 167 6.01 -11.57 -2.38
C LYS A 167 6.27 -10.35 -3.28
N ARG A 168 6.45 -9.19 -2.67
CA ARG A 168 6.83 -7.97 -3.39
C ARG A 168 8.32 -7.97 -3.66
N ASN A 169 8.69 -7.85 -4.91
CA ASN A 169 10.07 -7.55 -5.25
C ASN A 169 10.37 -6.10 -4.84
N LYS A 170 11.54 -5.88 -4.27
CA LYS A 170 12.09 -4.55 -4.00
C LYS A 170 13.19 -4.28 -5.04
N PRO A 171 12.85 -3.89 -6.29
CA PRO A 171 13.87 -3.62 -7.28
C PRO A 171 14.69 -2.41 -6.83
N ILE A 172 16.01 -2.47 -7.06
CA ILE A 172 16.87 -1.29 -7.01
C ILE A 172 16.34 -0.35 -8.07
N ARG A 173 15.91 0.83 -7.65
CA ARG A 173 15.33 1.82 -8.56
C ARG A 173 16.38 2.87 -8.86
N GLU A 174 16.70 3.00 -10.11
CA GLU A 174 17.60 4.06 -10.60
C GLU A 174 17.10 5.45 -10.19
N THR A 175 18.04 6.29 -9.87
CA THR A 175 17.84 7.71 -9.59
C THR A 175 18.74 8.52 -10.50
N PRO A 176 18.32 9.70 -10.97
CA PRO A 176 19.21 10.54 -11.76
C PRO A 176 20.45 10.91 -10.94
N THR A 177 21.57 11.04 -11.63
CA THR A 177 22.72 11.77 -11.10
C THR A 177 22.36 13.26 -10.96
N PHE A 178 23.13 14.02 -10.19
CA PHE A 178 22.85 15.45 -10.06
C PHE A 178 23.08 16.21 -11.40
N GLN A 179 23.99 15.72 -12.24
CA GLN A 179 24.21 16.26 -13.57
C GLN A 179 23.02 16.00 -14.50
N GLU A 180 22.51 14.78 -14.57
CA GLU A 180 21.30 14.44 -15.33
C GLU A 180 20.07 15.22 -14.83
N PHE A 181 19.95 15.40 -13.51
CA PHE A 181 18.89 16.21 -12.95
C PHE A 181 18.93 17.66 -13.45
N ASN A 182 20.11 18.28 -13.46
CA ASN A 182 20.29 19.64 -13.98
C ASN A 182 19.98 19.72 -15.49
N GLN A 183 20.39 18.71 -16.28
CA GLN A 183 20.05 18.61 -17.70
C GLN A 183 18.53 18.49 -17.92
N ILE A 184 17.84 17.68 -17.12
CA ILE A 184 16.38 17.53 -17.16
C ILE A 184 15.69 18.87 -16.87
N VAL A 185 16.11 19.58 -15.83
CA VAL A 185 15.54 20.89 -15.47
C VAL A 185 15.76 21.91 -16.58
N ALA A 186 16.98 21.98 -17.14
CA ALA A 186 17.33 22.87 -18.25
C ALA A 186 16.52 22.55 -19.51
N ASP A 187 16.39 21.27 -19.87
CA ASP A 187 15.59 20.83 -21.02
C ASP A 187 14.11 21.21 -20.86
N ILE A 188 13.50 20.97 -19.69
CA ILE A 188 12.10 21.37 -19.44
C ILE A 188 11.97 22.89 -19.58
N ARG A 189 12.89 23.66 -19.00
CA ARG A 189 12.85 25.15 -19.01
C ARG A 189 13.00 25.74 -20.37
N SER A 190 13.71 25.08 -21.27
CA SER A 190 13.97 25.54 -22.66
C SER A 190 12.78 25.33 -23.61
N GLN A 191 11.72 24.64 -23.20
CA GLN A 191 10.60 24.31 -24.09
C GLN A 191 9.77 25.55 -24.45
N ARG A 192 9.86 26.01 -25.71
CA ARG A 192 9.24 27.26 -26.16
C ARG A 192 7.74 27.19 -26.38
N PHE A 193 7.22 26.01 -26.77
CA PHE A 193 5.80 25.82 -27.11
C PHE A 193 4.95 25.29 -25.99
N ASN A 194 5.44 25.29 -24.76
CA ASN A 194 4.72 24.89 -23.57
C ASN A 194 4.62 26.08 -22.62
N ALA A 195 3.42 26.63 -22.45
CA ALA A 195 3.17 27.77 -21.56
C ALA A 195 3.63 27.49 -20.11
N ASP A 196 3.51 26.22 -19.64
CA ASP A 196 3.87 25.83 -18.29
C ASP A 196 5.33 25.36 -18.16
N ALA A 197 6.16 25.52 -19.19
CA ALA A 197 7.52 24.98 -19.20
C ALA A 197 8.37 25.51 -18.02
N LYS A 198 8.35 26.83 -17.81
CA LYS A 198 9.12 27.47 -16.74
C LYS A 198 8.66 26.98 -15.37
N GLU A 199 7.36 26.95 -15.13
CA GLU A 199 6.80 26.51 -13.86
C GLU A 199 6.98 25.00 -13.63
N SER A 200 6.83 24.18 -14.69
CA SER A 200 7.14 22.75 -14.63
C SER A 200 8.61 22.49 -14.29
N ALA A 201 9.54 23.27 -14.86
CA ALA A 201 10.95 23.19 -14.53
C ALA A 201 11.22 23.59 -13.07
N ASP A 202 10.65 24.70 -12.62
CA ASP A 202 10.78 25.16 -11.24
C ASP A 202 10.20 24.14 -10.23
N PHE A 203 9.08 23.52 -10.59
CA PHE A 203 8.48 22.46 -9.77
C PHE A 203 9.36 21.20 -9.69
N VAL A 204 9.92 20.74 -10.81
CA VAL A 204 10.84 19.60 -10.87
C VAL A 204 12.14 19.91 -10.12
N GLU A 205 12.68 21.11 -10.29
CA GLU A 205 13.88 21.59 -9.60
C GLU A 205 13.65 21.63 -8.09
N PHE A 206 12.53 22.19 -7.63
CA PHE A 206 12.16 22.23 -6.23
C PHE A 206 12.02 20.82 -5.64
N LEU A 207 11.35 19.88 -6.34
CA LEU A 207 11.24 18.50 -5.88
C LEU A 207 12.59 17.83 -5.68
N GLY A 208 13.53 18.05 -6.60
CA GLY A 208 14.85 17.46 -6.54
C GLY A 208 15.76 18.09 -5.48
N LEU A 209 15.63 19.40 -5.26
CA LEU A 209 16.40 20.10 -4.24
C LEU A 209 15.79 20.00 -2.84
N ALA A 210 14.46 20.09 -2.68
CA ALA A 210 13.82 19.97 -1.38
C ALA A 210 13.58 18.52 -0.93
N GLY A 211 13.68 17.56 -1.84
CA GLY A 211 13.44 16.14 -1.53
C GLY A 211 11.99 15.81 -1.20
N LEU A 212 11.03 16.69 -1.50
CA LEU A 212 9.63 16.54 -1.14
C LEU A 212 8.86 15.62 -2.07
N GLY A 213 7.75 15.09 -1.58
CA GLY A 213 6.73 14.45 -2.41
C GLY A 213 5.93 15.46 -3.20
N GLN A 214 5.39 15.05 -4.36
CA GLN A 214 4.59 15.90 -5.24
C GLN A 214 3.46 16.64 -4.51
N ALA A 215 2.67 15.91 -3.70
CA ALA A 215 1.53 16.49 -2.98
C ALA A 215 1.98 17.47 -1.88
N GLU A 216 3.11 17.18 -1.24
CA GLU A 216 3.72 18.05 -0.23
C GLU A 216 4.15 19.38 -0.88
N ALA A 217 4.90 19.31 -1.99
CA ALA A 217 5.36 20.51 -2.71
C ALA A 217 4.19 21.35 -3.27
N ALA A 218 3.18 20.69 -3.83
CA ALA A 218 2.00 21.37 -4.39
C ALA A 218 1.13 22.06 -3.34
N SER A 219 1.23 21.67 -2.08
CA SER A 219 0.43 22.28 -0.99
C SER A 219 1.09 23.48 -0.32
N ILE A 220 2.38 23.78 -0.61
CA ILE A 220 3.12 24.87 0.02
C ILE A 220 2.59 26.21 -0.47
N LYS A 221 2.35 27.11 0.51
CA LYS A 221 1.99 28.50 0.27
C LYS A 221 3.18 29.42 0.53
N ARG A 222 3.09 30.66 0.08
CA ARG A 222 4.10 31.68 0.39
C ARG A 222 4.27 31.90 1.90
N SER A 223 3.18 31.78 2.67
CA SER A 223 3.17 31.86 4.13
C SER A 223 3.97 30.78 4.84
N ASP A 224 4.18 29.64 4.18
CA ASP A 224 4.91 28.53 4.75
C ASP A 224 6.44 28.69 4.61
N VAL A 225 6.87 29.70 3.87
CA VAL A 225 8.28 30.00 3.58
C VAL A 225 8.76 31.17 4.44
N ASP A 226 9.68 30.88 5.33
CA ASP A 226 10.38 31.84 6.18
C ASP A 226 11.81 32.01 5.64
N LEU A 227 12.03 33.07 4.86
CA LEU A 227 13.33 33.33 4.24
C LEU A 227 14.37 33.82 5.27
N ASP A 228 13.95 34.49 6.34
CA ASP A 228 14.82 35.02 7.38
C ASP A 228 15.31 33.89 8.29
N ALA A 229 14.39 33.04 8.75
CA ALA A 229 14.76 31.82 9.49
C ALA A 229 15.34 30.72 8.63
N GLY A 230 15.35 30.88 7.30
CA GLY A 230 15.91 29.91 6.36
C GLY A 230 15.23 28.54 6.35
N ARG A 231 13.91 28.50 6.44
CA ARG A 231 13.14 27.25 6.51
C ARG A 231 11.83 27.31 5.75
N ILE A 232 11.34 26.13 5.35
CA ILE A 232 10.00 25.95 4.76
C ILE A 232 9.24 24.98 5.66
N ILE A 233 8.05 25.36 6.10
CA ILE A 233 7.14 24.49 6.84
C ILE A 233 6.33 23.67 5.86
N VAL A 234 6.33 22.36 6.02
CA VAL A 234 5.63 21.42 5.16
C VAL A 234 4.61 20.65 5.97
N TYR A 235 3.37 20.62 5.50
CA TYR A 235 2.31 19.85 6.12
C TYR A 235 1.98 18.60 5.31
N ARG A 236 2.05 17.44 5.96
CA ARG A 236 1.73 16.15 5.34
C ARG A 236 0.34 15.70 5.73
N HIS A 237 -0.65 15.97 4.88
CA HIS A 237 -2.05 15.60 5.12
C HIS A 237 -2.27 14.08 5.36
N LYS A 238 -1.44 13.21 4.76
CA LYS A 238 -1.59 11.76 4.92
C LYS A 238 -1.35 11.27 6.35
N THR A 239 -0.47 11.91 7.09
CA THR A 239 -0.07 11.53 8.46
C THR A 239 -0.42 12.58 9.49
N ASP A 240 -1.07 13.65 9.06
CA ASP A 240 -1.42 14.81 9.88
C ASP A 240 -0.21 15.35 10.66
N THR A 241 0.89 15.60 9.94
CA THR A 241 2.16 16.02 10.56
C THR A 241 2.79 17.15 9.82
N GLY A 242 3.23 18.17 10.59
CA GLY A 242 4.11 19.22 10.12
C GLY A 242 5.58 18.86 10.32
N PHE A 243 6.44 19.33 9.42
CA PHE A 243 7.89 19.28 9.54
C PHE A 243 8.51 20.47 8.79
N ALA A 244 9.77 20.77 9.10
CA ALA A 244 10.48 21.87 8.45
C ALA A 244 11.65 21.33 7.63
N ILE A 245 11.89 21.94 6.47
CA ILE A 245 13.09 21.73 5.67
C ILE A 245 13.92 23.01 5.64
N PRO A 246 15.27 22.95 5.71
CA PRO A 246 16.11 24.12 5.62
C PRO A 246 16.19 24.63 4.18
N ILE A 247 16.27 25.96 4.05
CA ILE A 247 16.59 26.63 2.78
C ILE A 247 18.11 26.73 2.68
N TYR A 248 18.75 25.63 2.26
CA TYR A 248 20.19 25.56 2.10
C TYR A 248 20.66 26.31 0.81
N PRO A 249 21.97 26.64 0.67
CA PRO A 249 22.45 27.55 -0.36
C PRO A 249 22.00 27.24 -1.79
N GLN A 250 21.96 25.99 -2.20
CA GLN A 250 21.50 25.62 -3.56
C GLN A 250 19.99 25.76 -3.77
N LEU A 251 19.19 25.65 -2.71
CA LEU A 251 17.72 25.78 -2.78
C LEU A 251 17.27 27.24 -2.72
N ARG A 252 18.05 28.10 -2.04
CA ARG A 252 17.69 29.49 -1.74
C ARG A 252 17.33 30.32 -2.97
N PRO A 253 18.11 30.37 -4.07
CA PRO A 253 17.77 31.19 -5.22
C PRO A 253 16.42 30.82 -5.85
N LEU A 254 16.13 29.54 -5.91
CA LEU A 254 14.84 29.05 -6.42
C LEU A 254 13.68 29.48 -5.52
N VAL A 255 13.82 29.34 -4.19
CA VAL A 255 12.79 29.70 -3.24
C VAL A 255 12.52 31.22 -3.25
N GLU A 256 13.56 32.05 -3.29
CA GLU A 256 13.43 33.49 -3.41
C GLU A 256 12.68 33.89 -4.68
N LYS A 257 13.05 33.29 -5.83
CA LYS A 257 12.33 33.46 -7.10
C LYS A 257 10.86 33.08 -7.00
N LEU A 258 10.56 31.93 -6.38
CA LEU A 258 9.19 31.44 -6.22
C LEU A 258 8.34 32.28 -5.28
N CYS A 259 8.96 32.95 -4.33
CA CYS A 259 8.30 33.84 -3.39
C CYS A 259 8.08 35.28 -3.93
N ALA A 260 8.87 35.68 -4.93
CA ALA A 260 8.85 37.06 -5.43
C ALA A 260 7.47 37.43 -5.97
N GLY A 261 6.94 38.56 -5.49
CA GLY A 261 5.66 39.13 -5.91
C GLY A 261 4.41 38.34 -5.50
N LYS A 262 4.55 37.26 -4.71
CA LYS A 262 3.40 36.47 -4.27
C LYS A 262 2.77 37.00 -2.99
N ALA A 263 1.43 37.03 -2.97
CA ALA A 263 0.68 37.32 -1.76
C ALA A 263 0.90 36.23 -0.70
N HIS A 264 0.78 36.59 0.57
CA HIS A 264 1.07 35.73 1.72
C HIS A 264 0.39 34.36 1.67
N ASN A 265 -0.89 34.30 1.27
CA ASN A 265 -1.64 33.07 1.21
C ASN A 265 -1.64 32.40 -0.19
N ALA A 266 -0.90 32.94 -1.16
CA ALA A 266 -0.84 32.38 -2.51
C ALA A 266 -0.07 31.03 -2.51
N PRO A 267 -0.49 30.06 -3.34
CA PRO A 267 0.29 28.83 -3.53
C PRO A 267 1.66 29.14 -4.13
N LEU A 268 2.67 28.37 -3.71
CA LEU A 268 4.03 28.52 -4.24
C LEU A 268 4.10 28.11 -5.72
N PHE A 269 3.26 27.17 -6.12
CA PHE A 269 3.11 26.70 -7.50
C PHE A 269 1.63 26.78 -7.93
N SER A 270 1.34 27.16 -9.18
CA SER A 270 -0.01 27.08 -9.77
C SER A 270 -0.32 25.66 -10.26
N ILE A 271 0.72 24.87 -10.55
CA ILE A 271 0.60 23.49 -10.95
C ILE A 271 0.75 22.53 -9.75
N ASN A 272 0.10 21.39 -9.82
CA ASN A 272 0.18 20.35 -8.79
C ASN A 272 1.05 19.14 -9.21
N GLN A 273 1.52 19.09 -10.42
CA GLN A 273 2.38 18.03 -10.96
C GLN A 273 3.09 18.46 -12.25
N ALA A 274 4.27 17.87 -12.48
CA ALA A 274 5.04 18.06 -13.72
C ALA A 274 5.44 16.71 -14.36
N ARG A 275 4.61 15.65 -14.19
CA ARG A 275 4.93 14.29 -14.63
C ARG A 275 5.19 14.19 -16.12
N LYS A 276 4.34 14.85 -16.95
CA LYS A 276 4.49 14.83 -18.41
C LYS A 276 5.77 15.55 -18.84
N ALA A 277 6.06 16.72 -18.27
CA ALA A 277 7.27 17.48 -18.55
C ALA A 277 8.52 16.67 -18.22
N LEU A 278 8.58 16.07 -17.01
CA LEU A 278 9.68 15.20 -16.58
C LEU A 278 9.86 13.98 -17.51
N SER A 279 8.78 13.27 -17.82
CA SER A 279 8.82 12.09 -18.69
C SER A 279 9.28 12.43 -20.11
N ASN A 280 8.83 13.55 -20.66
CA ASN A 280 9.22 13.98 -21.99
C ASN A 280 10.69 14.46 -22.04
N ALA A 281 11.17 15.14 -21.00
CA ALA A 281 12.57 15.53 -20.88
C ALA A 281 13.47 14.29 -20.81
N CYS A 282 13.14 13.30 -19.99
CA CYS A 282 13.89 12.03 -19.95
C CYS A 282 13.97 11.37 -21.34
N LYS A 283 12.86 11.34 -22.09
CA LYS A 283 12.82 10.79 -23.45
C LYS A 283 13.75 11.56 -24.41
N ARG A 284 13.71 12.90 -24.42
CA ARG A 284 14.56 13.73 -25.30
C ARG A 284 16.04 13.57 -24.99
N LEU A 285 16.37 13.40 -23.71
CA LEU A 285 17.75 13.23 -23.24
C LEU A 285 18.25 11.78 -23.28
N GLY A 286 17.42 10.81 -23.73
CA GLY A 286 17.80 9.40 -23.76
C GLY A 286 17.98 8.79 -22.34
N LEU A 287 17.38 9.39 -21.31
CA LEU A 287 17.51 8.97 -19.93
C LEU A 287 16.40 7.98 -19.53
N PRO A 288 16.62 7.16 -18.49
CA PRO A 288 15.57 6.33 -17.91
C PRO A 288 14.34 7.16 -17.52
N ALA A 289 13.16 6.55 -17.55
CA ALA A 289 11.90 7.21 -17.19
C ALA A 289 11.83 7.52 -15.70
N TYR A 290 12.41 8.63 -15.27
CA TYR A 290 12.36 9.06 -13.89
C TYR A 290 10.98 9.59 -13.51
N SER A 291 10.60 9.37 -12.25
CA SER A 291 9.37 9.87 -11.63
C SER A 291 9.70 10.92 -10.57
N HIS A 292 8.71 11.69 -10.10
CA HIS A 292 8.89 12.59 -8.95
C HIS A 292 9.48 11.88 -7.72
N ARG A 293 9.16 10.58 -7.52
CA ARG A 293 9.79 9.78 -6.45
C ARG A 293 11.27 9.50 -6.70
N ALA A 294 11.72 9.44 -7.96
CA ALA A 294 13.14 9.29 -8.27
C ALA A 294 13.92 10.53 -7.83
N LEU A 295 13.35 11.73 -8.00
CA LEU A 295 13.94 12.99 -7.54
C LEU A 295 14.10 13.02 -6.01
N ARG A 296 13.06 12.60 -5.27
CA ARG A 296 13.15 12.48 -3.81
C ARG A 296 14.23 11.47 -3.38
N ARG A 297 14.33 10.32 -4.09
CA ARG A 297 15.41 9.36 -3.81
C ARG A 297 16.78 9.95 -4.11
N MET A 298 16.93 10.63 -5.23
CA MET A 298 18.18 11.34 -5.57
C MET A 298 18.60 12.29 -4.44
N PHE A 299 17.69 13.12 -3.93
CA PHE A 299 17.95 14.02 -2.82
C PHE A 299 18.48 13.26 -1.60
N VAL A 300 17.78 12.21 -1.17
CA VAL A 300 18.17 11.43 0.01
C VAL A 300 19.53 10.76 -0.20
N THR A 301 19.74 10.11 -1.35
CA THR A 301 21.02 9.48 -1.70
C THR A 301 22.14 10.52 -1.67
N ARG A 302 21.91 11.69 -2.25
CA ARG A 302 22.90 12.80 -2.27
C ARG A 302 23.19 13.34 -0.86
N CYS A 303 22.20 13.42 0.02
CA CYS A 303 22.44 13.79 1.41
C CYS A 303 23.33 12.77 2.12
N ILE A 304 23.08 11.48 1.93
CA ILE A 304 23.90 10.40 2.49
C ILE A 304 25.34 10.50 1.94
N GLU A 305 25.52 10.64 0.62
CA GLU A 305 26.81 10.77 -0.05
C GLU A 305 27.61 12.01 0.40
N LYS A 306 26.91 13.04 0.89
CA LYS A 306 27.53 14.24 1.49
C LYS A 306 27.76 14.14 3.00
N GLY A 307 27.47 13.00 3.62
CA GLY A 307 27.67 12.78 5.04
C GLY A 307 26.63 13.43 5.96
N VAL A 308 25.47 13.83 5.42
CA VAL A 308 24.37 14.36 6.27
C VAL A 308 23.83 13.22 7.14
N ASP A 309 23.71 13.49 8.43
CA ASP A 309 23.19 12.52 9.40
C ASP A 309 21.82 11.99 9.03
N VAL A 310 21.61 10.67 9.11
CA VAL A 310 20.38 10.00 8.68
C VAL A 310 19.16 10.46 9.48
N LYS A 311 19.33 10.82 10.76
CA LYS A 311 18.24 11.36 11.59
C LYS A 311 17.81 12.74 11.09
N VAL A 312 18.80 13.57 10.69
CA VAL A 312 18.55 14.88 10.10
C VAL A 312 17.82 14.75 8.75
N ILE A 313 18.28 13.84 7.88
CA ILE A 313 17.57 13.56 6.62
C ILE A 313 16.12 13.09 6.90
N SER A 314 15.95 12.22 7.90
CA SER A 314 14.63 11.72 8.32
C SER A 314 13.70 12.84 8.76
N GLN A 315 14.21 13.82 9.53
CA GLN A 315 13.46 15.01 9.94
C GLN A 315 13.03 15.86 8.74
N TRP A 316 13.96 16.16 7.81
CA TRP A 316 13.66 16.90 6.58
C TRP A 316 12.66 16.18 5.67
N GLN A 317 12.57 14.88 5.79
CA GLN A 317 11.61 14.06 5.05
C GLN A 317 10.30 13.84 5.83
N GLY A 318 10.16 14.38 7.04
CA GLY A 318 8.98 14.22 7.89
C GLY A 318 8.72 12.76 8.31
N HIS A 319 9.78 11.96 8.46
CA HIS A 319 9.68 10.59 8.96
C HIS A 319 9.80 10.58 10.49
N ARG A 320 9.01 9.71 11.15
CA ARG A 320 9.01 9.58 12.63
C ARG A 320 9.71 8.31 13.12
N ASP A 321 10.31 7.55 12.22
CA ASP A 321 10.90 6.22 12.48
C ASP A 321 12.40 6.27 12.82
N GLY A 322 12.92 7.45 13.12
CA GLY A 322 14.34 7.63 13.49
C GLY A 322 15.32 7.36 12.34
N GLY A 323 14.84 7.35 11.09
CA GLY A 323 15.68 7.11 9.91
C GLY A 323 15.64 5.68 9.38
N LYS A 324 14.89 4.78 9.98
CA LYS A 324 14.78 3.38 9.54
C LYS A 324 14.35 3.29 8.07
N LEU A 325 13.34 4.07 7.67
CA LEU A 325 12.87 4.08 6.28
C LEU A 325 13.95 4.61 5.32
N ILE A 326 14.77 5.57 5.76
CA ILE A 326 15.89 6.08 4.98
C ILE A 326 16.90 4.94 4.73
N LEU A 327 17.32 4.24 5.80
CA LEU A 327 18.24 3.12 5.69
C LEU A 327 17.68 1.98 4.84
N ASP A 328 16.42 1.57 5.06
CA ASP A 328 15.80 0.44 4.36
C ASP A 328 15.52 0.70 2.87
N THR A 329 15.31 1.95 2.49
CA THR A 329 14.78 2.30 1.15
C THR A 329 15.78 3.05 0.29
N TYR A 330 16.67 3.82 0.89
CA TYR A 330 17.55 4.77 0.20
C TYR A 330 19.04 4.51 0.41
N SER A 331 19.41 3.48 1.20
CA SER A 331 20.80 3.15 1.51
C SER A 331 21.57 2.47 0.35
N HIS A 332 21.03 2.53 -0.87
CA HIS A 332 21.79 2.10 -2.05
C HIS A 332 22.86 3.16 -2.36
N VAL A 333 23.98 2.98 -1.68
CA VAL A 333 25.20 3.77 -1.87
C VAL A 333 25.75 3.49 -3.28
N ARG A 334 26.06 4.55 -4.02
CA ARG A 334 26.70 4.39 -5.32
C ARG A 334 28.10 3.80 -5.17
N PRO A 335 28.59 3.00 -6.14
CA PRO A 335 29.94 2.42 -6.07
C PRO A 335 31.01 3.46 -5.76
N GLU A 336 30.97 4.63 -6.39
CA GLU A 336 31.93 5.71 -6.20
C GLU A 336 31.94 6.28 -4.78
N HIS A 337 30.79 6.26 -4.09
CA HIS A 337 30.73 6.65 -2.68
C HIS A 337 31.32 5.56 -1.79
N SER A 338 31.06 4.29 -2.08
CA SER A 338 31.65 3.15 -1.35
C SER A 338 33.17 3.18 -1.47
N GLU A 339 33.71 3.44 -2.66
CA GLU A 339 35.13 3.58 -2.91
C GLU A 339 35.74 4.74 -2.11
N ARG A 340 35.09 5.89 -2.07
CA ARG A 340 35.53 7.04 -1.25
C ARG A 340 35.51 6.72 0.24
N MET A 341 34.50 6.00 0.72
CA MET A 341 34.45 5.58 2.13
C MET A 341 35.51 4.53 2.44
N ALA A 342 35.78 3.60 1.52
CA ALA A 342 36.86 2.62 1.68
C ALA A 342 38.23 3.31 1.73
N ALA A 343 38.44 4.38 0.99
CA ALA A 343 39.69 5.16 1.04
C ALA A 343 39.91 5.87 2.38
N LEU A 344 38.88 6.06 3.21
CA LEU A 344 39.01 6.59 4.57
C LEU A 344 39.44 5.53 5.59
N MET A 345 39.43 4.23 5.22
CA MET A 345 39.87 3.11 6.08
C MET A 345 41.39 2.91 5.96
N THR A 346 42.16 3.99 6.08
CA THR A 346 43.60 3.96 6.16
C THR A 346 44.00 4.46 7.54
N ASP A 347 44.96 3.78 8.16
CA ASP A 347 45.57 4.18 9.47
C ASP A 347 46.49 5.40 9.33
N GLU A 348 46.71 5.87 8.10
CA GLU A 348 47.48 7.09 7.86
C GLU A 348 46.59 8.31 8.18
N GLN A 349 47.02 9.06 9.19
CA GLN A 349 46.40 10.34 9.52
C GLN A 349 46.48 11.27 8.28
N PRO A 350 45.40 11.93 7.85
CA PRO A 350 45.48 12.87 6.76
C PRO A 350 46.47 13.97 7.13
N THR A 351 47.54 14.09 6.36
CA THR A 351 48.61 15.11 6.48
C THR A 351 48.09 16.52 6.11
N ASN A 352 46.92 16.91 6.63
CA ASN A 352 46.43 18.28 6.55
C ASN A 352 46.64 19.00 7.88
N VAL A 353 47.84 18.88 8.44
CA VAL A 353 48.31 19.84 9.44
C VAL A 353 48.78 21.07 8.65
N ILE A 354 47.92 22.08 8.52
CA ILE A 354 48.37 23.43 8.16
C ILE A 354 49.23 23.89 9.35
N SER A 355 50.56 23.79 9.22
CA SER A 355 51.50 24.42 10.15
C SER A 355 51.29 25.93 10.03
N LEU A 356 50.61 26.52 11.00
CA LEU A 356 50.69 27.96 11.26
C LEU A 356 52.10 28.23 11.80
N VAL A 357 53.06 28.40 10.89
CA VAL A 357 54.33 29.00 11.23
C VAL A 357 54.06 30.47 11.52
N ALA A 358 54.03 30.83 12.79
CA ALA A 358 54.10 32.22 13.21
C ALA A 358 55.42 32.82 12.69
N GLN A 359 55.33 33.73 11.74
CA GLN A 359 56.46 34.61 11.42
C GLN A 359 56.56 35.63 12.54
N ALA A 360 57.68 35.56 13.24
CA ALA A 360 58.13 36.55 14.22
C ALA A 360 58.67 37.77 13.50
#